data_6c4e2c169537b44e6d956d594844d6d9
#
_entry.id   6c4e2c169537b44e6d956d594844d6d9
#
_cell.length_a   1.000
_cell.length_b   1.000
_cell.length_c   1.000
_cell.angle_alpha   90.00
_cell.angle_beta   90.00
_cell.angle_gamma   90.00
#
_symmetry.space_group_name_H-M   'P 1'
#
loop_
_entity.id
_entity.type
_entity.pdbx_description
1 polymer ?
#
loop_
_entity_poly.entity_id
_entity_poly.type
_entity_poly.pdbx_seq_one_letter_code
_entity_poly.pdbx_strand_id
1 'polypeptide(L)' 'MTTKEKIKEYVDDHFNCFGFFPCDVEVDGEVYLYEDYMKIIFPEVSI' A
#
# COMPACT_ATOMS: atom_id res chain seq x y z
N MET A 1 5.51 1.74 -14.18
CA MET A 1 4.51 1.81 -13.09
C MET A 1 4.91 2.88 -12.09
N THR A 2 3.93 3.60 -11.60
CA THR A 2 4.18 4.60 -10.56
C THR A 2 4.31 3.92 -9.21
N THR A 3 4.85 4.65 -8.23
CA THR A 3 4.95 4.13 -6.87
C THR A 3 3.58 3.75 -6.33
N LYS A 4 2.58 4.57 -6.61
CA LYS A 4 1.21 4.30 -6.17
C LYS A 4 0.71 2.97 -6.71
N GLU A 5 0.94 2.70 -7.98
CA GLU A 5 0.51 1.46 -8.60
C GLU A 5 1.22 0.25 -8.02
N LYS A 6 2.51 0.39 -7.76
CA LYS A 6 3.29 -0.70 -7.17
C LYS A 6 2.79 -1.04 -5.77
N ILE A 7 2.54 -0.01 -4.98
CA ILE A 7 2.03 -0.19 -3.62
C ILE A 7 0.65 -0.85 -3.66
N LYS A 8 -0.22 -0.34 -4.51
CA LYS A 8 -1.58 -0.86 -4.62
C LYS A 8 -1.58 -2.32 -5.02
N GLU A 9 -0.74 -2.67 -5.99
CA GLU A 9 -0.66 -4.05 -6.45
C GLU A 9 -0.17 -4.97 -5.33
N TYR A 10 0.84 -4.55 -4.60
CA TYR A 10 1.37 -5.32 -3.49
C TYR A 10 0.30 -5.52 -2.41
N VAL A 11 -0.38 -4.44 -2.04
CA VAL A 11 -1.39 -4.47 -1.00
C VAL A 11 -2.57 -5.35 -1.40
N ASP A 12 -3.02 -5.23 -2.66
CA ASP A 12 -4.11 -6.04 -3.17
C ASP A 12 -3.75 -7.53 -3.12
N ASP A 13 -2.54 -7.86 -3.56
CA ASP A 13 -2.09 -9.24 -3.57
C ASP A 13 -2.01 -9.80 -2.15
N HIS A 14 -1.50 -9.00 -1.24
CA HIS A 14 -1.40 -9.39 0.16
C HIS A 14 -2.78 -9.66 0.75
N PHE A 15 -3.71 -8.77 0.46
CA PHE A 15 -5.08 -8.92 0.96
C PHE A 15 -5.73 -10.18 0.42
N ASN A 16 -5.50 -10.47 -0.86
CA ASN A 16 -6.07 -11.68 -1.46
C ASN A 16 -5.48 -12.95 -0.86
N CYS A 17 -4.22 -12.91 -0.48
CA CYS A 17 -3.55 -14.09 0.08
C CYS A 17 -3.86 -14.29 1.56
N PHE A 18 -3.92 -13.21 2.31
CA PHE A 18 -3.99 -13.30 3.77
C PHE A 18 -5.30 -12.79 4.36
N GLY A 19 -6.08 -12.04 3.60
CA GLY A 19 -7.36 -11.55 4.08
C GLY A 19 -7.27 -10.26 4.91
N PHE A 20 -6.11 -9.63 4.96
CA PHE A 20 -5.93 -8.37 5.67
C PHE A 20 -4.80 -7.58 5.02
N PHE A 21 -4.79 -6.27 5.27
CA PHE A 21 -3.76 -5.40 4.71
C PHE A 21 -2.47 -5.51 5.51
N PRO A 22 -1.31 -5.38 4.85
CA PRO A 22 -0.03 -5.45 5.55
C PRO A 22 0.20 -4.23 6.40
N CYS A 23 1.01 -4.40 7.46
CA CYS A 23 1.38 -3.28 8.33
C CYS A 23 2.29 -2.29 7.61
N ASP A 24 3.11 -2.79 6.68
CA ASP A 24 3.99 -1.93 5.88
C ASP A 24 4.25 -2.59 4.55
N VAL A 25 4.77 -1.81 3.61
CA VAL A 25 5.19 -2.31 2.31
C VAL A 25 6.52 -1.69 1.95
N GLU A 26 7.30 -2.40 1.16
CA GLU A 26 8.56 -1.89 0.66
C GLU A 26 8.50 -1.82 -0.87
N VAL A 27 8.73 -0.62 -1.40
CA VAL A 27 8.72 -0.39 -2.84
C VAL A 27 9.92 0.48 -3.19
N ASP A 28 10.72 0.02 -4.15
CA ASP A 28 11.89 0.76 -4.64
C ASP A 28 12.85 1.16 -3.53
N GLY A 29 13.00 0.29 -2.54
CA GLY A 29 13.89 0.55 -1.42
C GLY A 29 13.32 1.47 -0.36
N GLU A 30 12.07 1.88 -0.52
CA GLU A 30 11.39 2.74 0.46
C GLU A 30 10.36 1.94 1.22
N VAL A 31 10.32 2.10 2.52
CA VAL A 31 9.33 1.43 3.37
C VAL A 31 8.20 2.40 3.67
N TYR A 32 6.98 1.94 3.42
CA TYR A 32 5.77 2.73 3.68
C TYR A 32 4.94 2.01 4.74
N LEU A 33 4.67 2.70 5.82
CA LEU A 33 3.84 2.14 6.88
C LEU A 33 2.36 2.17 6.46
N TYR A 34 1.53 1.46 7.21
CA TYR A 34 0.11 1.36 6.88
C TYR A 34 -0.51 2.74 6.64
N GLU A 35 -0.28 3.67 7.56
CA GLU A 35 -0.83 5.03 7.44
C GLU A 35 -0.33 5.72 6.19
N ASP A 36 0.94 5.53 5.88
CA ASP A 36 1.57 6.21 4.75
C ASP A 36 1.04 5.70 3.42
N TYR A 37 1.02 4.38 3.24
CA TYR A 37 0.59 3.86 1.94
C TYR A 37 -0.92 4.04 1.74
N MET A 38 -1.69 4.03 2.81
CA MET A 38 -3.13 4.28 2.69
C MET A 38 -3.41 5.68 2.17
N LYS A 39 -2.62 6.65 2.60
CA LYS A 39 -2.75 8.02 2.09
C LYS A 39 -2.38 8.11 0.62
N ILE A 40 -1.48 7.26 0.19
CA ILE A 40 -1.04 7.26 -1.20
C ILE A 40 -2.08 6.62 -2.12
N ILE A 41 -2.62 5.47 -1.72
CA ILE A 41 -3.56 4.75 -2.59
C ILE A 41 -5.01 5.18 -2.41
N PHE A 42 -5.35 5.77 -1.27
CA PHE A 42 -6.70 6.28 -1.00
C PHE A 42 -6.63 7.71 -0.46
N PRO A 43 -6.18 8.66 -1.28
CA PRO A 43 -6.01 10.04 -0.80
C PRO A 43 -7.31 10.71 -0.39
N GLU A 44 -8.42 10.27 -0.94
CA GLU A 44 -9.74 10.85 -0.66
C GLU A 44 -10.25 10.52 0.73
N VAL A 45 -9.72 9.47 1.33
CA VAL A 45 -10.16 9.01 2.64
C VAL A 45 -9.51 9.79 3.77
N SER A 46 -8.37 10.41 3.51
CA SER A 46 -7.62 11.12 4.54
C SER A 46 -8.07 12.56 4.65
N ILE A 47 -9.21 12.78 5.23
CA ILE A 47 -9.73 14.12 5.47
C ILE A 47 -9.47 14.51 6.91
#